data_4544c445afc5a066d24f082326a5101d
#
_entry.id   4544c445afc5a066d24f082326a5101d
#
_cell.length_a   1.000
_cell.length_b   1.000
_cell.length_c   1.000
_cell.angle_alpha   90.00
_cell.angle_beta   90.00
_cell.angle_gamma   90.00
#
_symmetry.space_group_name_H-M   'P 1'
#
loop_
_entity.id
_entity.type
_entity.pdbx_description
1 polymer ?
#
loop_
_entity_poly.entity_id
_entity_poly.type
_entity_poly.pdbx_seq_one_letter_code
_entity_poly.pdbx_strand_id
1 'polypeptide(L)'
;MIEIDIIKYLSSALGVSVTGEKPTKKPTEYVVIEAIDSGRTNYIDAITVSIMSYSNSLLNAAKLDAKVRGAMYDIISLDNISSCKLGGGSQAIDKQTKEYAYESIFNLIYM
;
A
#
# COMPACT_ATOMS: atom_id res chain seq x y z
N MET A 1 0.26 9.90 -12.74
CA MET A 1 1.18 9.63 -11.63
C MET A 1 0.87 8.26 -11.04
N ILE A 2 1.87 7.42 -10.91
CA ILE A 2 1.68 6.01 -10.54
C ILE A 2 1.09 5.84 -9.13
N GLU A 3 1.48 6.70 -8.18
CA GLU A 3 0.93 6.63 -6.82
C GLU A 3 -0.59 6.81 -6.81
N ILE A 4 -1.09 7.74 -7.62
CA ILE A 4 -2.53 7.98 -7.74
C ILE A 4 -3.24 6.77 -8.34
N ASP A 5 -2.62 6.14 -9.33
CA ASP A 5 -3.18 4.94 -9.96
C ASP A 5 -3.27 3.79 -8.95
N ILE A 6 -2.23 3.62 -8.12
CA ILE A 6 -2.23 2.60 -7.08
C ILE A 6 -3.32 2.88 -6.04
N ILE A 7 -3.45 4.14 -5.62
CA ILE A 7 -4.47 4.56 -4.64
C ILE A 7 -5.88 4.26 -5.18
N LYS A 8 -6.15 4.63 -6.42
CA LYS A 8 -7.45 4.38 -7.04
C LYS A 8 -7.74 2.89 -7.15
N TYR A 9 -6.75 2.11 -7.57
CA TYR A 9 -6.88 0.68 -7.69
C TYR A 9 -7.20 0.03 -6.34
N LEU A 10 -6.42 0.35 -5.31
CA LEU A 10 -6.61 -0.24 -3.99
C LEU A 10 -7.91 0.22 -3.33
N SER A 11 -8.30 1.49 -3.51
CA SER A 11 -9.57 1.98 -2.99
C SER A 11 -10.73 1.17 -3.54
N SER A 12 -10.70 0.87 -4.83
CA SER A 12 -11.73 0.08 -5.48
C SER A 12 -11.69 -1.39 -5.05
N ALA A 13 -10.50 -1.97 -4.96
CA ALA A 13 -10.32 -3.38 -4.64
C ALA A 13 -10.63 -3.70 -3.18
N LEU A 14 -10.29 -2.80 -2.25
CA LEU A 14 -10.40 -3.04 -0.83
C LEU A 14 -11.70 -2.51 -0.21
N GLY A 15 -12.29 -1.47 -0.80
CA GLY A 15 -13.48 -0.84 -0.24
C GLY A 15 -13.21 -0.06 1.05
N VAL A 16 -11.95 0.29 1.33
CA VAL A 16 -11.58 1.10 2.49
C VAL A 16 -10.88 2.37 2.02
N SER A 17 -10.72 3.35 2.93
CA SER A 17 -10.02 4.58 2.60
C SER A 17 -8.54 4.30 2.32
N VAL A 18 -8.07 4.72 1.15
CA VAL A 18 -6.66 4.60 0.75
C VAL A 18 -6.17 5.99 0.36
N THR A 19 -5.13 6.47 1.04
CA THR A 19 -4.63 7.82 0.87
C THR A 19 -3.10 7.84 0.82
N GLY A 20 -2.55 8.97 0.38
CA GLY A 20 -1.09 9.19 0.37
C GLY A 20 -0.53 9.72 1.67
N GLU A 21 -1.40 10.06 2.62
CA GLU A 21 -1.00 10.56 3.94
C GLU A 21 -2.09 10.25 4.96
N LYS A 22 -1.74 10.27 6.24
CA LYS A 22 -2.70 9.94 7.29
C LYS A 22 -3.89 10.90 7.23
N PRO A 23 -5.13 10.39 7.22
CA PRO A 23 -6.32 11.24 7.18
C PRO A 23 -6.50 12.00 8.49
N THR A 24 -7.06 13.20 8.41
CA THR A 24 -7.36 14.03 9.59
C THR A 24 -8.47 13.39 10.43
N LYS A 25 -9.50 12.88 9.75
CA LYS A 25 -10.54 12.07 10.39
C LYS A 25 -10.23 10.62 10.09
N LYS A 26 -9.83 9.88 11.12
CA LYS A 26 -9.38 8.49 10.95
C LYS A 26 -10.56 7.54 11.01
N PRO A 27 -10.90 6.86 9.90
CA PRO A 27 -11.85 5.76 9.95
C PRO A 27 -11.26 4.59 10.74
N THR A 28 -12.09 3.61 11.08
CA THR A 28 -11.64 2.44 11.84
C THR A 28 -10.54 1.68 11.10
N GLU A 29 -10.69 1.56 9.79
CA GLU A 29 -9.67 0.94 8.95
C GLU A 29 -9.32 1.88 7.81
N TYR A 30 -8.03 2.03 7.54
CA TYR A 30 -7.55 2.83 6.43
C TYR A 30 -6.15 2.38 6.01
N VAL A 31 -5.78 2.75 4.80
CA VAL A 31 -4.49 2.38 4.21
C VAL A 31 -3.78 3.65 3.77
N VAL A 32 -2.49 3.74 4.07
CA VAL A 32 -1.64 4.86 3.64
C VAL A 32 -0.54 4.32 2.74
N ILE A 33 -0.38 4.92 1.58
CA ILE A 33 0.65 4.55 0.61
C ILE A 33 1.70 5.65 0.54
N GLU A 34 2.96 5.27 0.70
CA GLU A 34 4.07 6.20 0.62
C GLU A 34 5.11 5.68 -0.37
N ALA A 35 5.52 6.51 -1.32
CA ALA A 35 6.63 6.18 -2.19
C ALA A 35 7.93 6.36 -1.42
N ILE A 36 8.71 5.28 -1.29
CA ILE A 36 9.98 5.31 -0.57
C ILE A 36 11.12 5.63 -1.53
N ASP A 37 11.07 5.07 -2.73
CA ASP A 37 12.12 5.22 -3.71
C ASP A 37 11.51 5.12 -5.11
N SER A 38 12.12 5.82 -6.06
CA SER A 38 11.72 5.75 -7.44
C SER A 38 12.93 5.97 -8.34
N GLY A 39 12.90 5.39 -9.53
CA GLY A 39 13.99 5.53 -10.47
C GLY A 39 13.58 5.16 -11.88
N ARG A 40 14.44 5.51 -12.83
CA ARG A 40 14.24 5.18 -14.23
C ARG A 40 15.55 4.73 -14.84
N THR A 41 15.53 3.58 -15.50
CA THR A 41 16.68 3.01 -16.16
C THR A 41 16.26 2.44 -17.52
N ASN A 42 16.91 2.85 -18.59
CA ASN A 42 16.61 2.36 -19.94
C ASN A 42 15.13 2.48 -20.31
N TYR A 43 14.52 3.64 -19.98
CA TYR A 43 13.09 3.91 -20.23
C TYR A 43 12.13 3.04 -19.39
N ILE A 44 12.64 2.32 -18.40
CA ILE A 44 11.84 1.54 -17.46
C ILE A 44 11.75 2.30 -16.16
N ASP A 45 10.53 2.55 -15.71
CA ASP A 45 10.28 3.21 -14.42
C ASP A 45 10.08 2.17 -13.33
N ALA A 46 10.68 2.41 -12.18
CA ALA A 46 10.54 1.57 -11.01
C ALA A 46 10.17 2.42 -9.81
N ILE A 47 9.34 1.87 -8.92
CA ILE A 47 8.96 2.54 -7.69
C ILE A 47 8.89 1.52 -6.56
N THR A 48 9.34 1.92 -5.38
CA THR A 48 9.15 1.16 -4.15
C THR A 48 8.14 1.90 -3.29
N VAL A 49 7.08 1.22 -2.91
CA VAL A 49 6.02 1.82 -2.09
C VAL A 49 5.90 1.07 -0.78
N SER A 50 5.70 1.84 0.29
CA SER A 50 5.31 1.31 1.60
C SER A 50 3.81 1.45 1.73
N ILE A 51 3.14 0.37 2.07
CA ILE A 51 1.69 0.36 2.27
C ILE A 51 1.43 0.00 3.72
N MET A 52 0.91 0.97 4.48
CA MET A 52 0.58 0.82 5.88
C MET A 52 -0.91 0.55 6.02
N SER A 53 -1.26 -0.57 6.63
CA SER A 53 -2.65 -0.97 6.87
C SER A 53 -2.98 -0.76 8.34
N TYR A 54 -3.86 0.19 8.63
CA TYR A 54 -4.23 0.57 9.99
C TYR A 54 -5.59 0.02 10.36
N SER A 55 -5.74 -0.44 11.60
CA SER A 55 -7.01 -0.90 12.12
C SER A 55 -7.08 -0.74 13.65
N ASN A 56 -8.20 -1.13 14.23
CA ASN A 56 -8.45 -0.99 15.67
C ASN A 56 -7.86 -2.12 16.51
N SER A 57 -7.30 -3.15 15.88
CA SER A 57 -6.63 -4.25 16.56
C SER A 57 -5.53 -4.81 15.67
N LEU A 58 -4.57 -5.48 16.28
CA LEU A 58 -3.47 -6.09 15.52
C LEU A 58 -3.99 -7.17 14.57
N LEU A 59 -4.96 -7.96 15.01
CA LEU A 59 -5.56 -8.99 14.16
C LEU A 59 -6.25 -8.39 12.94
N ASN A 60 -7.02 -7.33 13.13
CA ASN A 60 -7.72 -6.67 12.03
C ASN A 60 -6.75 -5.97 11.08
N ALA A 61 -5.66 -5.39 11.62
CA ALA A 61 -4.61 -4.81 10.79
C ALA A 61 -3.93 -5.89 9.94
N ALA A 62 -3.68 -7.06 10.51
CA ALA A 62 -3.11 -8.20 9.78
C ALA A 62 -4.04 -8.68 8.67
N LYS A 63 -5.35 -8.74 8.94
CA LYS A 63 -6.35 -9.13 7.93
C LYS A 63 -6.40 -8.11 6.79
N LEU A 64 -6.34 -6.82 7.13
CA LEU A 64 -6.33 -5.77 6.11
C LEU A 64 -5.07 -5.85 5.27
N ASP A 65 -3.91 -6.08 5.89
CA ASP A 65 -2.64 -6.27 5.18
C ASP A 65 -2.70 -7.46 4.23
N ALA A 66 -3.32 -8.56 4.65
CA ALA A 66 -3.49 -9.72 3.78
C ALA A 66 -4.33 -9.39 2.53
N LYS A 67 -5.38 -8.58 2.70
CA LYS A 67 -6.18 -8.10 1.57
C LYS A 67 -5.37 -7.19 0.66
N VAL A 68 -4.55 -6.31 1.23
CA VAL A 68 -3.65 -5.43 0.47
C VAL A 68 -2.68 -6.26 -0.37
N ARG A 69 -2.05 -7.26 0.24
CA ARG A 69 -1.10 -8.13 -0.48
C ARG A 69 -1.78 -8.87 -1.62
N GLY A 70 -2.97 -9.40 -1.40
CA GLY A 70 -3.74 -10.07 -2.45
C GLY A 70 -4.08 -9.13 -3.60
N ALA A 71 -4.54 -7.92 -3.29
CA ALA A 71 -4.85 -6.91 -4.30
C ALA A 71 -3.60 -6.49 -5.07
N MET A 72 -2.46 -6.34 -4.39
CA MET A 72 -1.21 -5.93 -5.04
C MET A 72 -0.66 -7.01 -5.96
N TYR A 73 -0.86 -8.28 -5.68
CA TYR A 73 -0.48 -9.33 -6.62
C TYR A 73 -1.26 -9.23 -7.93
N ASP A 74 -2.49 -8.75 -7.87
CA ASP A 74 -3.35 -8.62 -9.04
C ASP A 74 -3.21 -7.25 -9.74
N ILE A 75 -2.40 -6.35 -9.19
CA ILE A 75 -2.24 -4.99 -9.76
C ILE A 75 -1.61 -5.04 -11.15
N ILE A 76 -0.91 -6.11 -11.49
CA ILE A 76 -0.34 -6.30 -12.82
C ILE A 76 -1.41 -6.37 -13.91
N SER A 77 -2.70 -6.52 -13.54
CA SER A 77 -3.79 -6.43 -14.48
C SER A 77 -3.96 -5.02 -15.06
N LEU A 78 -3.41 -4.00 -14.41
CA LEU A 78 -3.36 -2.65 -14.97
C LEU A 78 -2.34 -2.60 -16.10
N ASP A 79 -2.74 -2.00 -17.21
CA ASP A 79 -1.95 -2.01 -18.45
C ASP A 79 -0.54 -1.43 -18.31
N ASN A 80 -0.36 -0.48 -17.40
CA ASN A 80 0.91 0.22 -17.23
C ASN A 80 1.84 -0.42 -16.18
N ILE A 81 1.42 -1.51 -15.52
CA ILE A 81 2.25 -2.16 -14.51
C ILE A 81 2.73 -3.50 -15.03
N SER A 82 4.05 -3.63 -15.14
CA SER A 82 4.70 -4.84 -15.68
C SER A 82 5.05 -5.85 -14.61
N SER A 83 5.35 -5.38 -13.39
CA SER A 83 5.81 -6.25 -12.30
C SER A 83 5.47 -5.64 -10.96
N CYS A 84 5.11 -6.49 -10.01
CA CYS A 84 4.90 -6.10 -8.62
C CYS A 84 5.42 -7.22 -7.73
N LYS A 85 6.40 -6.92 -6.90
CA LYS A 85 7.03 -7.91 -6.01
C LYS A 85 7.02 -7.41 -4.58
N LEU A 86 6.65 -8.28 -3.65
CA LEU A 86 6.75 -8.00 -2.23
C LEU A 86 8.22 -7.96 -1.83
N GLY A 87 8.66 -6.82 -1.31
CA GLY A 87 10.05 -6.61 -0.88
C GLY A 87 10.25 -6.77 0.62
N GLY A 88 9.17 -6.87 1.39
CA GLY A 88 9.25 -7.03 2.83
C GLY A 88 7.99 -6.54 3.50
N GLY A 89 7.92 -6.71 4.83
CA GLY A 89 6.79 -6.24 5.60
C GLY A 89 6.95 -6.63 7.07
N SER A 90 6.28 -5.88 7.93
CA SER A 90 6.32 -6.12 9.36
C SER A 90 5.12 -5.49 10.03
N GLN A 91 4.81 -5.95 11.25
CA GLN A 91 3.83 -5.28 12.08
C GLN A 91 4.43 -3.98 12.62
N ALA A 92 3.59 -2.99 12.78
CA ALA A 92 3.94 -1.70 13.36
C ALA A 92 2.86 -1.29 14.34
N ILE A 93 3.27 -0.76 15.48
CA ILE A 93 2.33 -0.27 16.50
C ILE A 93 2.76 1.14 16.85
N ASP A 94 1.87 2.09 16.66
CA ASP A 94 2.10 3.45 17.12
C ASP A 94 1.70 3.52 18.60
N LYS A 95 2.69 3.55 19.47
CA LYS A 95 2.47 3.56 20.93
C LYS A 95 1.82 4.85 21.42
N GLN A 96 2.01 5.94 20.69
CA GLN A 96 1.45 7.24 21.11
C GLN A 96 -0.04 7.32 20.80
N THR A 97 -0.45 6.87 19.60
CA THR A 97 -1.83 6.92 19.17
C THR A 97 -2.57 5.62 19.42
N LYS A 98 -1.88 4.57 19.83
CA LYS A 98 -2.40 3.20 20.02
C LYS A 98 -3.02 2.65 18.74
N GLU A 99 -2.48 3.04 17.61
CA GLU A 99 -2.91 2.51 16.32
C GLU A 99 -2.11 1.25 16.00
N TYR A 100 -2.81 0.24 15.53
CA TYR A 100 -2.21 -1.01 15.08
C TYR A 100 -2.06 -0.96 13.57
N ALA A 101 -0.91 -1.38 13.07
CA ALA A 101 -0.63 -1.35 11.64
C ALA A 101 0.23 -2.52 11.22
N TYR A 102 0.10 -2.89 9.95
CA TYR A 102 1.05 -3.75 9.25
C TYR A 102 1.58 -3.02 8.04
N GLU A 103 2.88 -3.15 7.81
CA GLU A 103 3.53 -2.57 6.65
C GLU A 103 3.84 -3.65 5.63
N SER A 104 3.58 -3.36 4.37
CA SER A 104 4.03 -4.16 3.24
C SER A 104 4.78 -3.26 2.28
N ILE A 105 5.94 -3.71 1.83
CA ILE A 105 6.77 -2.95 0.89
C ILE A 105 6.74 -3.68 -0.45
N PHE A 106 6.40 -2.95 -1.50
CA PHE A 106 6.30 -3.51 -2.85
C PHE A 106 7.22 -2.78 -3.81
N ASN A 107 7.85 -3.54 -4.67
CA ASN A 107 8.66 -3.01 -5.76
C ASN A 107 7.90 -3.22 -7.07
N LEU A 108 7.61 -2.13 -7.76
CA LEU A 108 6.84 -2.17 -9.01
C LEU A 108 7.69 -1.67 -10.17
N ILE A 109 7.46 -2.29 -11.33
CA ILE A 109 8.01 -1.82 -12.60
C ILE A 109 6.82 -1.44 -13.46
N TYR A 110 6.87 -0.24 -14.06
CA TYR A 110 5.76 0.28 -14.84
C TYR A 110 6.27 1.09 -16.04
N MET A 111 5.37 1.38 -16.95
CA MET A 111 5.67 2.23 -18.10
C MET A 111 4.69 3.36 -18.23
#